data_0c47c10c8196b1ecaf830ad738fa6128
#
_entry.id   0c47c10c8196b1ecaf830ad738fa6128
#
_cell.length_a   1.000
_cell.length_b   1.000
_cell.length_c   1.000
_cell.angle_alpha   90.00
_cell.angle_beta   90.00
_cell.angle_gamma   90.00
#
_symmetry.space_group_name_H-M   'P 1'
#
loop_
_entity.id
_entity.type
_entity.pdbx_description
1 polymer ?
#
loop_
_entity_poly.entity_id
_entity_poly.type
_entity_poly.pdbx_seq_one_letter_code
_entity_poly.pdbx_strand_id
1 'polypeptide(L)'
;MGCKAGLKGGPLSAGKGVVEVGAQWIHGPSAGNPVFQLASEAGLLGEEALTEENQRLEVQGHPVGPLAWYSSQGRELQAELAESVGVFFDSLLEEARQFVRADRVPVPSLGQYLKDAIAKKLGEWPEEEEEETRRLKLALLSSYFKMECSVNATDSLDDLALGPFGEYLMLPGLDCTFPDGFQGLTDHLLASLPQGTVLFDKPVKTIHWGRSHLEEASTGRFFGVQVECEDGEKFLADHVIVTVPLGFLKEHQESFFCPPLPSQKVEVIHRLGFGTCNKIILEFEQPFWKPDAEIIEVVWENESPLEERPADLKNTWFQKIACYIVLQPPERHGHILCGFIAGKESEFMETLSDSEVLTTLTQIFRKTIGNPHLAPPRNILRSRWHSEPYTKGSYSYIAVGSSGDDIDLLAQPLPEEASDSKIPPQLLFAGEATHRSFFSTTHGALLSGWREANRLILLYDSLQAPPCARLESSS
;
A
#
# COMPACT_ATOMS: atom_id res chain seq x y z
N MET A 1 -8.19 0.27 -5.95
CA MET A 1 -8.92 -0.32 -7.09
C MET A 1 -8.30 0.19 -8.36
N GLY A 2 -8.13 -0.66 -9.39
CA GLY A 2 -7.39 -0.32 -10.58
C GLY A 2 -7.87 0.97 -11.23
N CYS A 3 -7.19 2.06 -10.96
CA CYS A 3 -7.30 3.23 -11.80
C CYS A 3 -6.89 2.79 -13.21
N LYS A 4 -7.79 2.87 -14.17
CA LYS A 4 -7.39 3.09 -15.55
C LYS A 4 -6.68 4.45 -15.60
N ALA A 5 -5.49 4.53 -15.02
CA ALA A 5 -4.54 5.53 -15.44
C ALA A 5 -4.31 5.21 -16.92
N GLY A 6 -4.92 5.98 -17.79
CA GLY A 6 -4.69 5.88 -19.21
C GLY A 6 -3.24 6.21 -19.47
N LEU A 7 -2.38 5.23 -19.28
CA LEU A 7 -0.98 5.30 -19.63
C LEU A 7 -0.91 5.40 -21.14
N LYS A 8 -0.73 6.62 -21.63
CA LYS A 8 -0.21 6.92 -22.96
C LYS A 8 1.28 6.53 -23.03
N GLY A 9 1.60 5.31 -22.61
CA GLY A 9 2.83 4.65 -22.94
C GLY A 9 2.45 3.47 -23.81
N GLY A 10 3.05 3.35 -24.98
CA GLY A 10 2.86 2.19 -25.82
C GLY A 10 3.17 0.90 -25.03
N PRO A 11 2.64 -0.26 -25.46
CA PRO A 11 2.89 -1.51 -24.78
C PRO A 11 4.40 -1.70 -24.64
N LEU A 12 4.86 -2.10 -23.45
CA LEU A 12 6.21 -2.63 -23.26
C LEU A 12 6.34 -3.77 -24.29
N SER A 13 7.28 -3.66 -25.21
CA SER A 13 7.17 -4.29 -26.54
C SER A 13 7.64 -5.74 -26.60
N ALA A 14 8.08 -6.34 -25.50
CA ALA A 14 8.79 -7.62 -25.52
C ALA A 14 8.04 -8.82 -24.94
N GLY A 15 6.95 -8.65 -24.24
CA GLY A 15 6.18 -9.74 -23.69
C GLY A 15 4.68 -9.58 -23.90
N LYS A 16 3.95 -10.69 -23.84
CA LYS A 16 2.48 -10.65 -23.75
C LYS A 16 1.99 -10.37 -22.32
N GLY A 17 2.93 -10.16 -21.39
CA GLY A 17 2.64 -10.03 -19.97
C GLY A 17 2.17 -8.64 -19.57
N VAL A 18 1.31 -8.60 -18.58
CA VAL A 18 0.84 -7.37 -17.93
C VAL A 18 1.88 -6.95 -16.89
N VAL A 19 2.12 -5.65 -16.79
CA VAL A 19 2.94 -5.07 -15.73
C VAL A 19 2.07 -4.20 -14.84
N GLU A 20 2.09 -4.50 -13.55
CA GLU A 20 1.28 -3.79 -12.57
C GLU A 20 1.96 -2.50 -12.09
N VAL A 21 1.28 -1.38 -12.27
CA VAL A 21 1.71 -0.07 -11.77
C VAL A 21 1.25 0.14 -10.32
N GLY A 22 0.10 -0.44 -9.98
CA GLY A 22 -0.49 -0.44 -8.63
C GLY A 22 -0.24 -1.73 -7.86
N ALA A 23 -1.28 -2.26 -7.21
CA ALA A 23 -1.24 -3.54 -6.49
C ALA A 23 -0.79 -4.67 -7.43
N GLN A 24 0.07 -5.53 -6.93
CA GLN A 24 0.66 -6.62 -7.71
C GLN A 24 0.44 -7.97 -7.07
N TRP A 25 0.47 -8.05 -5.74
CA TRP A 25 0.40 -9.29 -5.00
C TRP A 25 -0.90 -9.41 -4.21
N ILE A 26 -1.35 -10.64 -4.04
CA ILE A 26 -2.29 -11.05 -3.00
C ILE A 26 -1.45 -11.49 -1.82
N HIS A 27 -1.44 -10.70 -0.75
CA HIS A 27 -0.69 -10.99 0.46
C HIS A 27 -1.39 -12.04 1.30
N GLY A 28 -0.69 -13.14 1.61
CA GLY A 28 -1.24 -14.24 2.38
C GLY A 28 -2.44 -14.94 1.68
N PRO A 29 -2.21 -15.62 0.55
CA PRO A 29 -3.24 -16.28 -0.24
C PRO A 29 -3.77 -17.54 0.47
N SER A 30 -4.66 -17.34 1.41
CA SER A 30 -5.27 -18.38 2.25
C SER A 30 -6.77 -18.21 2.35
N ALA A 31 -7.44 -19.15 3.02
CA ALA A 31 -8.88 -19.09 3.27
C ALA A 31 -9.34 -17.82 4.03
N GLY A 32 -8.43 -17.14 4.74
CA GLY A 32 -8.68 -15.86 5.40
C GLY A 32 -8.67 -14.65 4.47
N ASN A 33 -8.18 -14.80 3.22
CA ASN A 33 -8.06 -13.69 2.28
C ASN A 33 -9.19 -13.70 1.25
N PRO A 34 -10.18 -12.77 1.34
CA PRO A 34 -11.33 -12.78 0.44
C PRO A 34 -10.97 -12.43 -1.01
N VAL A 35 -9.89 -11.68 -1.26
CA VAL A 35 -9.40 -11.41 -2.61
C VAL A 35 -8.88 -12.70 -3.25
N PHE A 36 -8.15 -13.51 -2.48
CA PHE A 36 -7.68 -14.81 -2.94
C PHE A 36 -8.86 -15.74 -3.26
N GLN A 37 -9.87 -15.80 -2.39
CA GLN A 37 -11.06 -16.62 -2.61
C GLN A 37 -11.79 -16.23 -3.89
N LEU A 38 -12.12 -14.93 -4.05
CA LEU A 38 -12.80 -14.44 -5.26
C LEU A 38 -11.98 -14.70 -6.53
N ALA A 39 -10.67 -14.49 -6.47
CA ALA A 39 -9.78 -14.71 -7.60
C ALA A 39 -9.68 -16.20 -7.98
N SER A 40 -9.64 -17.08 -6.98
CA SER A 40 -9.66 -18.53 -7.15
C SER A 40 -10.97 -19.01 -7.77
N GLU A 41 -12.11 -18.59 -7.23
CA GLU A 41 -13.44 -18.94 -7.75
C GLU A 41 -13.65 -18.44 -9.18
N ALA A 42 -13.11 -17.28 -9.51
CA ALA A 42 -13.17 -16.70 -10.85
C ALA A 42 -12.16 -17.30 -11.84
N GLY A 43 -11.28 -18.23 -11.41
CA GLY A 43 -10.24 -18.83 -12.25
C GLY A 43 -9.17 -17.84 -12.71
N LEU A 44 -8.86 -16.83 -11.92
CA LEU A 44 -7.92 -15.74 -12.25
C LEU A 44 -6.49 -16.01 -11.79
N LEU A 45 -6.25 -17.10 -11.06
CA LEU A 45 -4.95 -17.43 -10.45
C LEU A 45 -4.26 -18.58 -11.20
N GLY A 46 -2.92 -18.61 -11.13
CA GLY A 46 -2.12 -19.72 -11.59
C GLY A 46 -2.22 -20.94 -10.67
N GLU A 47 -1.96 -22.15 -11.22
CA GLU A 47 -2.05 -23.40 -10.47
C GLU A 47 -1.15 -23.42 -9.22
N GLU A 48 0.02 -22.79 -9.29
CA GLU A 48 0.99 -22.70 -8.17
C GLU A 48 0.40 -22.00 -6.95
N ALA A 49 -0.38 -20.95 -7.16
CA ALA A 49 -1.03 -20.19 -6.08
C ALA A 49 -2.13 -20.99 -5.37
N LEU A 50 -2.69 -22.00 -6.05
CA LEU A 50 -3.82 -22.78 -5.58
C LEU A 50 -3.41 -24.06 -4.82
N THR A 51 -2.12 -24.32 -4.64
CA THR A 51 -1.65 -25.50 -3.92
C THR A 51 -1.96 -25.40 -2.42
N GLU A 52 -2.43 -26.53 -1.83
CA GLU A 52 -2.65 -26.58 -0.38
C GLU A 52 -1.35 -26.36 0.41
N GLU A 53 -0.21 -26.75 -0.15
CA GLU A 53 1.10 -26.55 0.45
C GLU A 53 1.38 -25.06 0.66
N ASN A 54 1.18 -24.23 -0.39
CA ASN A 54 1.35 -22.79 -0.28
C ASN A 54 0.41 -22.15 0.73
N GLN A 55 -0.86 -22.56 0.75
CA GLN A 55 -1.87 -21.98 1.64
C GLN A 55 -1.66 -22.33 3.13
N ARG A 56 -0.94 -23.41 3.43
CA ARG A 56 -0.65 -23.85 4.80
C ARG A 56 0.64 -23.27 5.38
N LEU A 57 1.44 -22.59 4.57
CA LEU A 57 2.66 -21.97 5.08
C LEU A 57 2.28 -20.86 6.06
N GLU A 58 2.72 -20.99 7.31
CA GLU A 58 2.52 -19.96 8.34
C GLU A 58 3.36 -18.70 8.09
N VAL A 59 4.17 -18.70 7.03
CA VAL A 59 5.03 -17.61 6.62
C VAL A 59 4.27 -16.72 5.64
N GLN A 60 4.29 -15.43 5.88
CA GLN A 60 3.86 -14.43 4.93
C GLN A 60 5.08 -13.89 4.16
N GLY A 61 4.86 -13.37 2.97
CA GLY A 61 5.87 -12.70 2.17
C GLY A 61 6.03 -13.30 0.79
N HIS A 62 6.92 -12.72 0.01
CA HIS A 62 7.20 -13.23 -1.33
C HIS A 62 7.92 -14.58 -1.25
N PRO A 63 7.66 -15.50 -2.21
CA PRO A 63 8.54 -16.64 -2.40
C PRO A 63 9.94 -16.08 -2.56
N VAL A 64 10.83 -16.44 -1.64
CA VAL A 64 12.19 -15.91 -1.66
C VAL A 64 13.04 -16.81 -2.56
N GLY A 65 13.17 -16.42 -3.82
CA GLY A 65 14.19 -16.94 -4.70
C GLY A 65 15.56 -16.30 -4.40
N PRO A 66 16.60 -16.62 -5.17
CA PRO A 66 17.92 -16.09 -4.94
C PRO A 66 17.95 -14.56 -4.94
N LEU A 67 18.35 -13.99 -3.79
CA LEU A 67 18.60 -12.56 -3.65
C LEU A 67 20.03 -12.26 -4.12
N ALA A 68 20.20 -11.19 -4.87
CA ALA A 68 21.49 -10.70 -5.30
C ALA A 68 21.75 -9.32 -4.68
N TRP A 69 22.74 -9.25 -3.80
CA TRP A 69 23.18 -8.00 -3.17
C TRP A 69 24.44 -7.48 -3.85
N TYR A 70 24.38 -6.25 -4.31
CA TYR A 70 25.53 -5.56 -4.87
C TYR A 70 25.86 -4.33 -4.04
N SER A 71 27.14 -4.18 -3.70
CA SER A 71 27.58 -2.97 -3.06
C SER A 71 27.62 -1.79 -4.03
N SER A 72 27.47 -0.59 -3.52
CA SER A 72 27.63 0.65 -4.29
C SER A 72 29.03 0.85 -4.88
N GLN A 73 29.99 -0.02 -4.51
CA GLN A 73 31.38 -0.03 -5.02
C GLN A 73 31.63 -1.10 -6.09
N GLY A 74 30.61 -1.85 -6.50
CA GLY A 74 30.72 -2.83 -7.59
C GLY A 74 31.15 -4.23 -7.15
N ARG A 75 30.83 -4.62 -5.93
CA ARG A 75 31.08 -5.97 -5.39
C ARG A 75 29.76 -6.71 -5.19
N GLU A 76 29.68 -7.96 -5.61
CA GLU A 76 28.62 -8.86 -5.18
C GLU A 76 28.89 -9.23 -3.71
N LEU A 77 27.89 -9.08 -2.85
CA LEU A 77 28.01 -9.37 -1.43
C LEU A 77 27.69 -10.84 -1.15
N GLN A 78 28.27 -11.37 -0.08
CA GLN A 78 28.00 -12.74 0.36
C GLN A 78 26.57 -12.84 0.92
N ALA A 79 25.82 -13.79 0.40
CA ALA A 79 24.43 -14.01 0.80
C ALA A 79 24.29 -14.28 2.30
N GLU A 80 25.21 -15.09 2.86
CA GLU A 80 25.21 -15.47 4.27
C GLU A 80 25.32 -14.28 5.22
N LEU A 81 26.08 -13.25 4.83
CA LEU A 81 26.19 -12.03 5.62
C LEU A 81 24.86 -11.25 5.57
N ALA A 82 24.32 -11.03 4.38
CA ALA A 82 23.08 -10.28 4.20
C ALA A 82 21.91 -10.98 4.90
N GLU A 83 21.78 -12.29 4.72
CA GLU A 83 20.74 -13.10 5.39
C GLU A 83 20.87 -13.06 6.91
N SER A 84 22.10 -13.14 7.46
CA SER A 84 22.29 -13.05 8.91
C SER A 84 21.84 -11.70 9.50
N VAL A 85 22.07 -10.61 8.75
CA VAL A 85 21.61 -9.27 9.13
C VAL A 85 20.09 -9.18 8.98
N GLY A 86 19.50 -9.80 7.94
CA GLY A 86 18.06 -9.88 7.74
C GLY A 86 17.36 -10.59 8.88
N VAL A 87 17.82 -11.78 9.26
CA VAL A 87 17.25 -12.54 10.40
C VAL A 87 17.29 -11.71 11.69
N PHE A 88 18.38 -10.96 11.93
CA PHE A 88 18.44 -10.06 13.07
C PHE A 88 17.40 -8.93 12.97
N PHE A 89 17.27 -8.29 11.80
CA PHE A 89 16.30 -7.22 11.58
C PHE A 89 14.87 -7.73 11.76
N ASP A 90 14.53 -8.87 11.17
CA ASP A 90 13.20 -9.50 11.30
C ASP A 90 12.86 -9.84 12.74
N SER A 91 13.86 -10.29 13.54
CA SER A 91 13.64 -10.54 14.96
C SER A 91 13.25 -9.27 15.73
N LEU A 92 13.82 -8.12 15.36
CA LEU A 92 13.45 -6.83 15.96
C LEU A 92 12.04 -6.38 15.54
N LEU A 93 11.64 -6.63 14.29
CA LEU A 93 10.28 -6.34 13.84
C LEU A 93 9.26 -7.22 14.57
N GLU A 94 9.56 -8.50 14.76
CA GLU A 94 8.67 -9.40 15.51
C GLU A 94 8.54 -8.99 16.98
N GLU A 95 9.63 -8.59 17.62
CA GLU A 95 9.57 -8.00 18.97
C GLU A 95 8.73 -6.72 18.99
N ALA A 96 8.89 -5.85 17.96
CA ALA A 96 8.13 -4.61 17.85
C ALA A 96 6.62 -4.85 17.71
N ARG A 97 6.19 -5.91 17.01
CA ARG A 97 4.78 -6.28 16.87
C ARG A 97 4.12 -6.63 18.21
N GLN A 98 4.88 -7.12 19.17
CA GLN A 98 4.36 -7.50 20.49
C GLN A 98 3.92 -6.28 21.33
N PHE A 99 4.39 -5.07 21.01
CA PHE A 99 4.02 -3.86 21.75
C PHE A 99 2.54 -3.49 21.61
N VAL A 100 1.83 -4.03 20.63
CA VAL A 100 0.36 -3.85 20.50
C VAL A 100 -0.41 -4.32 21.74
N ARG A 101 0.19 -5.22 22.54
CA ARG A 101 -0.38 -5.77 23.78
C ARG A 101 0.18 -5.14 25.05
N ALA A 102 1.09 -4.17 24.88
CA ALA A 102 1.76 -3.56 26.02
C ALA A 102 1.02 -2.30 26.49
N ASP A 103 0.90 -2.13 27.81
CA ASP A 103 0.32 -0.93 28.42
C ASP A 103 1.15 0.34 28.11
N ARG A 104 2.44 0.16 27.86
CA ARG A 104 3.37 1.27 27.55
C ARG A 104 4.43 0.81 26.56
N VAL A 105 4.81 1.70 25.66
CA VAL A 105 5.92 1.50 24.74
C VAL A 105 7.17 2.28 25.23
N PRO A 106 8.38 1.76 24.98
CA PRO A 106 9.62 2.41 25.42
C PRO A 106 9.89 3.73 24.72
N VAL A 107 9.53 3.80 23.43
CA VAL A 107 9.70 4.97 22.54
C VAL A 107 8.49 5.10 21.62
N PRO A 108 8.20 6.30 21.07
CA PRO A 108 6.97 6.49 20.27
C PRO A 108 7.01 5.83 18.90
N SER A 109 8.19 5.69 18.28
CA SER A 109 8.30 5.24 16.89
C SER A 109 9.04 3.91 16.75
N LEU A 110 8.70 3.17 15.70
CA LEU A 110 9.40 1.96 15.28
C LEU A 110 10.87 2.27 14.97
N GLY A 111 11.14 3.36 14.23
CA GLY A 111 12.50 3.73 13.85
C GLY A 111 13.40 3.95 15.04
N GLN A 112 12.94 4.69 16.07
CA GLN A 112 13.71 4.90 17.29
C GLN A 112 13.99 3.58 18.02
N TYR A 113 12.98 2.71 18.14
CA TYR A 113 13.12 1.39 18.75
C TYR A 113 14.19 0.55 18.05
N LEU A 114 14.14 0.46 16.72
CA LEU A 114 15.11 -0.29 15.94
C LEU A 114 16.52 0.28 16.05
N LYS A 115 16.67 1.61 15.99
CA LYS A 115 17.97 2.29 16.16
C LYS A 115 18.58 2.00 17.54
N ASP A 116 17.78 2.08 18.60
CA ASP A 116 18.24 1.80 19.96
C ASP A 116 18.69 0.33 20.11
N ALA A 117 17.93 -0.61 19.55
CA ALA A 117 18.27 -2.02 19.56
C ALA A 117 19.55 -2.33 18.74
N ILE A 118 19.70 -1.72 17.57
CA ILE A 118 20.89 -1.85 16.73
C ILE A 118 22.11 -1.25 17.43
N ALA A 119 21.99 -0.07 18.02
CA ALA A 119 23.08 0.57 18.78
C ALA A 119 23.54 -0.30 19.94
N LYS A 120 22.61 -0.92 20.67
CA LYS A 120 22.93 -1.88 21.72
C LYS A 120 23.67 -3.09 21.16
N LYS A 121 23.17 -3.68 20.07
CA LYS A 121 23.78 -4.85 19.42
C LYS A 121 25.17 -4.56 18.88
N LEU A 122 25.40 -3.34 18.36
CA LEU A 122 26.71 -2.90 17.89
C LEU A 122 27.79 -2.97 19.01
N GLY A 123 27.39 -2.65 20.26
CA GLY A 123 28.26 -2.79 21.42
C GLY A 123 28.58 -4.25 21.82
N GLU A 124 27.83 -5.22 21.32
CA GLU A 124 28.04 -6.66 21.55
C GLU A 124 28.89 -7.32 20.43
N TRP A 125 29.15 -6.61 19.32
CA TRP A 125 29.97 -7.17 18.25
C TRP A 125 31.41 -7.35 18.71
N PRO A 126 32.09 -8.41 18.25
CA PRO A 126 33.49 -8.69 18.66
C PRO A 126 34.40 -7.49 18.36
N GLU A 127 35.26 -7.14 19.31
CA GLU A 127 36.26 -6.06 19.11
C GLU A 127 37.20 -6.37 17.95
N GLU A 128 37.43 -7.65 17.69
CA GLU A 128 38.30 -8.18 16.63
C GLU A 128 37.65 -8.18 15.24
N GLU A 129 36.31 -7.84 15.15
CA GLU A 129 35.64 -7.79 13.87
C GLU A 129 36.18 -6.62 13.02
N GLU A 130 36.47 -6.91 11.75
CA GLU A 130 37.00 -5.91 10.83
C GLU A 130 36.03 -4.74 10.66
N GLU A 131 36.54 -3.52 10.70
CA GLU A 131 35.77 -2.30 10.57
C GLU A 131 34.97 -2.26 9.26
N GLU A 132 35.50 -2.85 8.19
CA GLU A 132 34.80 -2.98 6.91
C GLU A 132 33.54 -3.85 7.05
N THR A 133 33.61 -4.96 7.76
CA THR A 133 32.48 -5.86 8.01
C THR A 133 31.40 -5.17 8.86
N ARG A 134 31.81 -4.44 9.89
CA ARG A 134 30.88 -3.64 10.73
C ARG A 134 30.12 -2.59 9.90
N ARG A 135 30.86 -1.84 9.06
CA ARG A 135 30.27 -0.86 8.16
C ARG A 135 29.29 -1.48 7.18
N LEU A 136 29.64 -2.64 6.62
CA LEU A 136 28.79 -3.36 5.68
C LEU A 136 27.49 -3.88 6.33
N LYS A 137 27.57 -4.37 7.57
CA LYS A 137 26.37 -4.76 8.35
C LYS A 137 25.43 -3.56 8.58
N LEU A 138 25.97 -2.37 8.91
CA LEU A 138 25.16 -1.16 9.07
C LEU A 138 24.53 -0.72 7.74
N ALA A 139 25.26 -0.84 6.64
CA ALA A 139 24.73 -0.53 5.31
C ALA A 139 23.61 -1.49 4.89
N LEU A 140 23.74 -2.78 5.20
CA LEU A 140 22.68 -3.78 5.02
C LEU A 140 21.46 -3.46 5.87
N LEU A 141 21.63 -3.09 7.14
CA LEU A 141 20.53 -2.63 7.99
C LEU A 141 19.82 -1.40 7.39
N SER A 142 20.57 -0.46 6.78
CA SER A 142 19.95 0.66 6.06
C SER A 142 19.11 0.20 4.87
N SER A 143 19.53 -0.84 4.14
CA SER A 143 18.70 -1.43 3.07
C SER A 143 17.40 -2.02 3.61
N TYR A 144 17.44 -2.74 4.73
CA TYR A 144 16.24 -3.26 5.39
C TYR A 144 15.31 -2.14 5.89
N PHE A 145 15.85 -1.04 6.41
CA PHE A 145 15.04 0.15 6.75
C PHE A 145 14.31 0.72 5.54
N LYS A 146 14.97 0.78 4.37
CA LYS A 146 14.33 1.25 3.12
C LYS A 146 13.25 0.30 2.63
N MET A 147 13.49 -1.02 2.77
CA MET A 147 12.49 -2.04 2.44
C MET A 147 11.25 -1.84 3.29
N GLU A 148 11.40 -1.72 4.61
CA GLU A 148 10.30 -1.50 5.53
C GLU A 148 9.59 -0.14 5.30
N CYS A 149 10.33 0.91 4.92
CA CYS A 149 9.74 2.17 4.46
C CYS A 149 8.87 1.96 3.21
N SER A 150 9.29 1.11 2.27
CA SER A 150 8.51 0.81 1.06
C SER A 150 7.27 -0.03 1.38
N VAL A 151 7.36 -0.97 2.31
CA VAL A 151 6.21 -1.76 2.78
C VAL A 151 5.13 -0.86 3.40
N ASN A 152 5.53 0.18 4.14
CA ASN A 152 4.62 1.10 4.82
C ASN A 152 4.38 2.41 4.05
N ALA A 153 4.93 2.59 2.85
CA ALA A 153 4.90 3.83 2.07
C ALA A 153 5.38 5.08 2.84
N THR A 154 6.18 4.91 3.87
CA THR A 154 6.61 6.01 4.73
C THR A 154 7.94 6.62 4.30
N ASP A 155 8.16 7.88 4.67
CA ASP A 155 9.45 8.56 4.48
C ASP A 155 10.52 8.00 5.41
N SER A 156 10.15 7.74 6.65
CA SER A 156 11.02 7.23 7.70
C SER A 156 10.29 6.26 8.62
N LEU A 157 10.96 5.26 9.17
CA LEU A 157 10.42 4.41 10.23
C LEU A 157 10.19 5.20 11.54
N ASP A 158 10.75 6.39 11.66
CA ASP A 158 10.46 7.31 12.77
C ASP A 158 9.03 7.89 12.69
N ASP A 159 8.38 7.80 11.53
CA ASP A 159 6.98 8.22 11.34
C ASP A 159 5.98 7.13 11.77
N LEU A 160 6.42 5.86 11.85
CA LEU A 160 5.57 4.73 12.24
C LEU A 160 5.44 4.61 13.76
N ALA A 161 4.20 4.49 14.24
CA ALA A 161 3.93 4.28 15.65
C ALA A 161 4.36 2.88 16.12
N LEU A 162 5.15 2.79 17.18
CA LEU A 162 5.62 1.50 17.72
C LEU A 162 4.48 0.69 18.37
N GLY A 163 3.65 1.34 19.20
CA GLY A 163 2.59 0.65 19.93
C GLY A 163 1.64 -0.12 19.03
N PRO A 164 1.01 0.52 18.05
CA PRO A 164 0.07 -0.13 17.16
C PRO A 164 0.73 -0.85 15.97
N PHE A 165 2.04 -1.01 15.91
CA PHE A 165 2.72 -1.68 14.79
C PHE A 165 2.24 -3.12 14.58
N GLY A 166 1.82 -3.81 15.65
CA GLY A 166 1.24 -5.15 15.60
C GLY A 166 -0.27 -5.20 15.30
N GLU A 167 -0.94 -4.08 15.00
CA GLU A 167 -2.36 -4.08 14.59
C GLU A 167 -2.57 -4.76 13.22
N TYR A 168 -1.60 -4.64 12.33
CA TYR A 168 -1.63 -5.33 11.05
C TYR A 168 -1.49 -6.84 11.26
N LEU A 169 -2.47 -7.59 10.77
CA LEU A 169 -2.47 -9.04 10.85
C LEU A 169 -1.95 -9.65 9.55
N MET A 170 -0.96 -10.51 9.69
CA MET A 170 -0.42 -11.29 8.57
C MET A 170 -1.28 -12.52 8.33
N LEU A 171 -1.71 -12.72 7.09
CA LEU A 171 -2.40 -13.95 6.67
C LEU A 171 -1.38 -14.99 6.19
N PRO A 172 -1.62 -16.28 6.41
CA PRO A 172 -0.72 -17.35 5.98
C PRO A 172 -0.64 -17.48 4.46
N GLY A 173 0.45 -18.08 3.97
CA GLY A 173 0.72 -18.35 2.56
C GLY A 173 1.69 -17.35 1.93
N LEU A 174 2.48 -17.82 0.98
CA LEU A 174 3.37 -16.97 0.18
C LEU A 174 2.58 -16.18 -0.85
N ASP A 175 2.92 -14.91 -0.97
CA ASP A 175 2.26 -13.97 -1.87
C ASP A 175 2.18 -14.50 -3.30
N CYS A 176 1.05 -14.29 -3.95
CA CYS A 176 0.84 -14.68 -5.33
C CYS A 176 0.39 -13.48 -6.19
N THR A 177 0.52 -13.62 -7.51
CA THR A 177 0.16 -12.59 -8.48
C THR A 177 -1.01 -13.05 -9.35
N PHE A 178 -1.67 -12.08 -9.98
CA PHE A 178 -2.62 -12.35 -11.05
C PHE A 178 -1.87 -12.52 -12.37
N PRO A 179 -1.92 -13.69 -13.00
CA PRO A 179 -1.30 -13.89 -14.29
C PRO A 179 -1.67 -12.83 -15.34
N ASP A 180 -2.93 -12.49 -15.48
CA ASP A 180 -3.43 -11.50 -16.45
C ASP A 180 -3.70 -10.11 -15.85
N GLY A 181 -3.16 -9.87 -14.66
CA GLY A 181 -3.24 -8.59 -13.94
C GLY A 181 -4.43 -8.47 -13.01
N PHE A 182 -4.29 -7.58 -12.02
CA PHE A 182 -5.33 -7.27 -11.03
C PHE A 182 -6.62 -6.75 -11.66
N GLN A 183 -6.54 -6.19 -12.87
CA GLN A 183 -7.71 -5.73 -13.62
C GLN A 183 -8.72 -6.88 -13.84
N GLY A 184 -8.26 -8.12 -14.01
CA GLY A 184 -9.14 -9.29 -14.16
C GLY A 184 -10.15 -9.42 -13.02
N LEU A 185 -9.74 -9.15 -11.77
CA LEU A 185 -10.63 -9.18 -10.62
C LEU A 185 -11.68 -8.07 -10.68
N THR A 186 -11.26 -6.84 -10.99
CA THR A 186 -12.21 -5.70 -11.10
C THR A 186 -13.17 -5.87 -12.27
N ASP A 187 -12.72 -6.40 -13.39
CA ASP A 187 -13.56 -6.72 -14.56
C ASP A 187 -14.56 -7.84 -14.21
N HIS A 188 -14.15 -8.87 -13.47
CA HIS A 188 -15.04 -9.93 -12.97
C HIS A 188 -16.13 -9.37 -12.06
N LEU A 189 -15.77 -8.51 -11.11
CA LEU A 189 -16.74 -7.86 -10.21
C LEU A 189 -17.69 -6.95 -11.01
N LEU A 190 -17.18 -6.18 -11.96
CA LEU A 190 -17.98 -5.30 -12.82
C LEU A 190 -18.97 -6.09 -13.66
N ALA A 191 -18.56 -7.25 -14.22
CA ALA A 191 -19.43 -8.08 -15.03
C ALA A 191 -20.63 -8.66 -14.26
N SER A 192 -20.55 -8.75 -12.94
CA SER A 192 -21.63 -9.19 -12.07
C SER A 192 -22.70 -8.10 -11.82
N LEU A 193 -22.39 -6.84 -12.15
CA LEU A 193 -23.28 -5.71 -11.91
C LEU A 193 -24.18 -5.43 -13.13
N PRO A 194 -25.41 -4.91 -12.93
CA PRO A 194 -26.24 -4.43 -14.02
C PRO A 194 -25.52 -3.38 -14.86
N GLN A 195 -25.77 -3.38 -16.16
CA GLN A 195 -25.20 -2.38 -17.06
C GLN A 195 -25.57 -0.95 -16.62
N GLY A 196 -24.58 -0.06 -16.58
CA GLY A 196 -24.76 1.32 -16.19
C GLY A 196 -24.73 1.57 -14.66
N THR A 197 -24.45 0.55 -13.85
CA THR A 197 -24.24 0.73 -12.41
C THR A 197 -22.97 1.56 -12.12
N VAL A 198 -21.92 1.39 -12.90
CA VAL A 198 -20.68 2.15 -12.78
C VAL A 198 -20.65 3.25 -13.84
N LEU A 199 -20.48 4.48 -13.40
CA LEU A 199 -20.34 5.66 -14.24
C LEU A 199 -18.87 6.11 -14.20
N PHE A 200 -18.19 5.96 -15.32
CA PHE A 200 -16.84 6.47 -15.50
C PHE A 200 -16.85 7.95 -15.89
N ASP A 201 -15.70 8.61 -15.75
CA ASP A 201 -15.52 10.03 -16.11
C ASP A 201 -16.48 10.97 -15.37
N LYS A 202 -16.79 10.62 -14.12
CA LYS A 202 -17.67 11.36 -13.21
C LYS A 202 -16.93 11.76 -11.93
N PRO A 203 -15.96 12.69 -12.00
CA PRO A 203 -15.29 13.16 -10.79
C PRO A 203 -16.29 13.89 -9.88
N VAL A 204 -16.33 13.43 -8.63
CA VAL A 204 -17.18 14.03 -7.61
C VAL A 204 -16.52 15.30 -7.09
N LYS A 205 -17.28 16.40 -7.10
CA LYS A 205 -16.89 17.70 -6.61
C LYS A 205 -17.23 17.90 -5.14
N THR A 206 -18.51 17.63 -4.78
CA THR A 206 -19.01 17.85 -3.41
C THR A 206 -20.11 16.85 -3.07
N ILE A 207 -20.07 16.34 -1.84
CA ILE A 207 -21.13 15.54 -1.25
C ILE A 207 -21.90 16.40 -0.25
N HIS A 208 -23.17 16.72 -0.57
CA HIS A 208 -24.08 17.43 0.32
C HIS A 208 -24.83 16.43 1.18
N TRP A 209 -24.75 16.58 2.50
CA TRP A 209 -25.36 15.66 3.48
C TRP A 209 -25.94 16.43 4.68
N GLY A 210 -26.51 15.75 5.65
CA GLY A 210 -27.08 16.40 6.85
C GLY A 210 -28.40 17.15 6.59
N ARG A 211 -28.94 17.04 5.38
CA ARG A 211 -30.22 17.65 5.01
C ARG A 211 -31.30 16.60 5.06
N SER A 212 -32.42 16.92 5.73
CA SER A 212 -33.53 15.99 5.86
C SER A 212 -34.47 15.94 4.65
N HIS A 213 -34.29 16.84 3.68
CA HIS A 213 -35.33 17.03 2.62
C HIS A 213 -34.71 17.57 1.32
N LEU A 214 -34.03 16.73 0.55
CA LEU A 214 -33.76 17.02 -0.87
C LEU A 214 -34.87 16.36 -1.68
N GLU A 215 -35.84 17.15 -2.13
CA GLU A 215 -37.00 16.67 -2.91
C GLU A 215 -36.60 16.47 -4.37
N GLU A 216 -36.83 15.27 -4.89
CA GLU A 216 -36.75 15.01 -6.32
C GLU A 216 -37.99 15.54 -7.02
N ALA A 217 -37.80 16.54 -7.89
CA ALA A 217 -38.91 17.24 -8.54
C ALA A 217 -39.83 16.33 -9.39
N SER A 218 -39.29 15.19 -9.87
CA SER A 218 -40.02 14.25 -10.72
C SER A 218 -40.93 13.28 -9.94
N THR A 219 -40.53 12.90 -8.72
CA THR A 219 -41.22 11.85 -7.94
C THR A 219 -41.80 12.35 -6.62
N GLY A 220 -41.37 13.53 -6.15
CA GLY A 220 -41.72 14.04 -4.81
C GLY A 220 -41.07 13.25 -3.67
N ARG A 221 -40.10 12.36 -3.98
CA ARG A 221 -39.34 11.60 -2.98
C ARG A 221 -38.25 12.48 -2.36
N PHE A 222 -38.03 12.30 -1.07
CA PHE A 222 -37.01 13.01 -0.31
C PHE A 222 -35.76 12.13 -0.11
N PHE A 223 -34.59 12.73 -0.26
CA PHE A 223 -33.27 12.09 -0.11
C PHE A 223 -32.46 12.81 0.94
N GLY A 224 -31.54 12.06 1.60
CA GLY A 224 -30.64 12.59 2.63
C GLY A 224 -29.34 13.18 2.09
N VAL A 225 -28.94 12.76 0.89
CA VAL A 225 -27.64 13.08 0.30
C VAL A 225 -27.77 13.47 -1.16
N GLN A 226 -26.92 14.43 -1.61
CA GLN A 226 -26.72 14.76 -3.01
C GLN A 226 -25.24 14.75 -3.35
N VAL A 227 -24.87 13.99 -4.35
CA VAL A 227 -23.51 13.97 -4.92
C VAL A 227 -23.48 14.88 -6.13
N GLU A 228 -22.66 15.94 -6.08
CA GLU A 228 -22.43 16.88 -7.19
C GLU A 228 -21.11 16.54 -7.87
N CYS A 229 -21.14 16.33 -9.19
CA CYS A 229 -19.97 16.09 -10.02
C CYS A 229 -19.41 17.40 -10.60
N GLU A 230 -18.16 17.36 -11.07
CA GLU A 230 -17.49 18.54 -11.66
C GLU A 230 -18.18 19.05 -12.94
N ASP A 231 -18.83 18.18 -13.70
CA ASP A 231 -19.63 18.52 -14.89
C ASP A 231 -21.00 19.14 -14.57
N GLY A 232 -21.31 19.27 -13.24
CA GLY A 232 -22.56 19.82 -12.74
C GLY A 232 -23.70 18.82 -12.63
N GLU A 233 -23.50 17.54 -13.03
CA GLU A 233 -24.52 16.50 -12.80
C GLU A 233 -24.66 16.21 -11.30
N LYS A 234 -25.89 15.89 -10.87
CA LYS A 234 -26.24 15.68 -9.47
C LYS A 234 -27.00 14.38 -9.31
N PHE A 235 -26.57 13.59 -8.33
CA PHE A 235 -27.19 12.33 -7.95
C PHE A 235 -27.78 12.45 -6.55
N LEU A 236 -29.06 12.11 -6.40
CA LEU A 236 -29.75 12.04 -5.11
C LEU A 236 -29.68 10.61 -4.57
N ALA A 237 -29.40 10.47 -3.28
CA ALA A 237 -29.27 9.17 -2.63
C ALA A 237 -29.73 9.23 -1.17
N ASP A 238 -30.16 8.08 -0.64
CA ASP A 238 -30.41 7.93 0.79
C ASP A 238 -29.11 7.82 1.57
N HIS A 239 -28.12 7.13 0.97
CA HIS A 239 -26.81 6.85 1.56
C HIS A 239 -25.70 7.01 0.51
N VAL A 240 -24.51 7.37 0.95
CA VAL A 240 -23.28 7.38 0.12
C VAL A 240 -22.18 6.64 0.85
N ILE A 241 -21.58 5.64 0.21
CA ILE A 241 -20.37 4.99 0.68
C ILE A 241 -19.17 5.72 0.06
N VAL A 242 -18.41 6.43 0.88
CA VAL A 242 -17.24 7.20 0.48
C VAL A 242 -16.03 6.25 0.47
N THR A 243 -15.42 6.07 -0.71
CA THR A 243 -14.28 5.15 -0.90
C THR A 243 -13.04 5.85 -1.45
N VAL A 244 -13.02 7.18 -1.43
CA VAL A 244 -11.85 7.95 -1.88
C VAL A 244 -10.65 7.68 -0.98
N PRO A 245 -9.42 7.63 -1.54
CA PRO A 245 -8.20 7.40 -0.76
C PRO A 245 -8.02 8.42 0.37
N LEU A 246 -7.36 7.98 1.45
CA LEU A 246 -7.07 8.86 2.59
C LEU A 246 -6.25 10.09 2.17
N GLY A 247 -5.32 9.95 1.21
CA GLY A 247 -4.56 11.09 0.68
C GLY A 247 -5.45 12.16 0.05
N PHE A 248 -6.47 11.75 -0.70
CA PHE A 248 -7.48 12.66 -1.23
C PHE A 248 -8.26 13.37 -0.10
N LEU A 249 -8.68 12.62 0.93
CA LEU A 249 -9.37 13.21 2.09
C LEU A 249 -8.50 14.23 2.81
N LYS A 250 -7.22 13.96 3.00
CA LYS A 250 -6.28 14.89 3.65
C LYS A 250 -6.22 16.26 2.98
N GLU A 251 -6.27 16.29 1.65
CA GLU A 251 -6.19 17.53 0.88
C GLU A 251 -7.54 18.21 0.66
N HIS A 252 -8.63 17.43 0.50
CA HIS A 252 -9.87 17.96 -0.05
C HIS A 252 -11.08 17.90 0.88
N GLN A 253 -10.98 17.28 2.07
CA GLN A 253 -12.15 17.04 2.94
C GLN A 253 -12.93 18.32 3.28
N GLU A 254 -12.27 19.47 3.39
CA GLU A 254 -12.92 20.74 3.72
C GLU A 254 -13.91 21.21 2.64
N SER A 255 -13.60 20.98 1.36
CA SER A 255 -14.43 21.38 0.23
C SER A 255 -15.30 20.24 -0.31
N PHE A 256 -14.90 19.00 -0.02
CA PHE A 256 -15.56 17.80 -0.54
C PHE A 256 -16.86 17.47 0.17
N PHE A 257 -17.05 17.91 1.43
CA PHE A 257 -18.26 17.67 2.21
C PHE A 257 -18.97 18.97 2.58
N CYS A 258 -20.29 19.01 2.40
CA CYS A 258 -21.15 20.13 2.78
C CYS A 258 -22.41 19.61 3.51
N PRO A 259 -22.54 19.88 4.83
CA PRO A 259 -21.62 20.59 5.72
C PRO A 259 -20.28 19.88 5.90
N PRO A 260 -19.27 20.55 6.48
CA PRO A 260 -17.99 19.92 6.82
C PRO A 260 -18.15 18.69 7.72
N LEU A 261 -17.20 17.78 7.67
CA LEU A 261 -17.15 16.63 8.57
C LEU A 261 -17.00 17.09 10.03
N PRO A 262 -17.45 16.31 11.02
CA PRO A 262 -17.18 16.57 12.44
C PRO A 262 -15.70 16.68 12.73
N SER A 263 -15.31 17.57 13.67
CA SER A 263 -13.89 17.85 13.98
C SER A 263 -13.09 16.60 14.33
N GLN A 264 -13.67 15.67 15.08
CA GLN A 264 -13.02 14.41 15.43
C GLN A 264 -12.65 13.58 14.19
N LYS A 265 -13.54 13.52 13.17
CA LYS A 265 -13.26 12.82 11.91
C LYS A 265 -12.17 13.53 11.11
N VAL A 266 -12.18 14.86 11.07
CA VAL A 266 -11.16 15.68 10.42
C VAL A 266 -9.79 15.46 11.10
N GLU A 267 -9.74 15.46 12.41
CA GLU A 267 -8.52 15.22 13.19
C GLU A 267 -7.92 13.85 12.88
N VAL A 268 -8.75 12.82 12.80
CA VAL A 268 -8.32 11.45 12.45
C VAL A 268 -7.78 11.38 11.03
N ILE A 269 -8.47 11.99 10.05
CA ILE A 269 -7.99 12.07 8.65
C ILE A 269 -6.58 12.67 8.60
N HIS A 270 -6.30 13.69 9.39
CA HIS A 270 -4.96 14.31 9.42
C HIS A 270 -3.94 13.50 10.21
N ARG A 271 -4.33 12.84 11.30
CA ARG A 271 -3.43 12.11 12.20
C ARG A 271 -2.95 10.78 11.64
N LEU A 272 -3.82 10.02 10.94
CA LEU A 272 -3.41 8.79 10.27
C LEU A 272 -2.36 9.08 9.21
N GLY A 273 -1.38 8.18 9.06
CA GLY A 273 -0.35 8.28 8.04
C GLY A 273 -0.89 7.92 6.65
N PHE A 274 -0.37 8.58 5.64
CA PHE A 274 -0.58 8.24 4.24
C PHE A 274 0.64 8.67 3.45
N GLY A 275 1.29 7.77 2.76
CA GLY A 275 2.53 8.08 2.10
C GLY A 275 2.61 7.58 0.66
N THR A 276 3.76 7.79 0.06
CA THR A 276 4.00 7.49 -1.34
C THR A 276 5.04 6.39 -1.48
N CYS A 277 4.67 5.32 -2.18
CA CYS A 277 5.57 4.30 -2.69
C CYS A 277 5.32 4.13 -4.19
N ASN A 278 6.33 4.43 -5.00
CA ASN A 278 6.26 4.35 -6.45
C ASN A 278 7.07 3.18 -7.00
N LYS A 279 6.67 2.74 -8.19
CA LYS A 279 7.38 1.75 -8.99
C LYS A 279 8.15 2.43 -10.11
N ILE A 280 9.36 1.93 -10.36
CA ILE A 280 10.20 2.27 -11.52
C ILE A 280 10.42 0.97 -12.30
N ILE A 281 9.71 0.80 -13.39
CA ILE A 281 9.70 -0.41 -14.20
C ILE A 281 10.63 -0.19 -15.39
N LEU A 282 11.68 -1.00 -15.46
CA LEU A 282 12.75 -0.89 -16.44
C LEU A 282 12.77 -2.14 -17.32
N GLU A 283 12.64 -1.95 -18.63
CA GLU A 283 12.72 -3.04 -19.60
C GLU A 283 14.09 -3.05 -20.29
N PHE A 284 14.76 -4.20 -20.25
CA PHE A 284 16.06 -4.41 -20.87
C PHE A 284 15.94 -5.28 -22.14
N GLU A 285 16.81 -5.06 -23.10
CA GLU A 285 16.93 -5.94 -24.26
C GLU A 285 17.52 -7.30 -23.87
N GLN A 286 18.54 -7.27 -23.02
CA GLN A 286 19.19 -8.45 -22.45
C GLN A 286 19.33 -8.25 -20.95
N PRO A 287 19.08 -9.30 -20.11
CA PRO A 287 19.26 -9.20 -18.70
C PRO A 287 20.75 -9.15 -18.35
N PHE A 288 21.10 -8.38 -17.33
CA PHE A 288 22.44 -8.40 -16.73
C PHE A 288 22.51 -9.24 -15.45
N TRP A 289 21.35 -9.70 -15.00
CA TRP A 289 21.19 -10.53 -13.80
C TRP A 289 21.18 -12.02 -14.15
N LYS A 290 21.38 -12.86 -13.14
CA LYS A 290 21.32 -14.32 -13.26
C LYS A 290 19.88 -14.76 -13.58
N PRO A 291 19.67 -15.85 -14.35
CA PRO A 291 18.32 -16.29 -14.75
C PRO A 291 17.39 -16.60 -13.58
N ASP A 292 17.94 -17.04 -12.46
CA ASP A 292 17.25 -17.41 -11.23
C ASP A 292 17.12 -16.24 -10.22
N ALA A 293 17.69 -15.07 -10.50
CA ALA A 293 17.58 -13.92 -9.62
C ALA A 293 16.13 -13.43 -9.56
N GLU A 294 15.59 -13.24 -8.36
CA GLU A 294 14.26 -12.69 -8.13
C GLU A 294 14.30 -11.28 -7.59
N ILE A 295 15.27 -10.97 -6.74
CA ILE A 295 15.43 -9.64 -6.15
C ILE A 295 16.88 -9.20 -6.29
N ILE A 296 17.07 -7.94 -6.66
CA ILE A 296 18.37 -7.28 -6.73
C ILE A 296 18.34 -6.08 -5.78
N GLU A 297 19.30 -6.03 -4.88
CA GLU A 297 19.48 -4.90 -3.96
C GLU A 297 20.80 -4.20 -4.19
N VAL A 298 20.81 -2.87 -4.07
CA VAL A 298 22.02 -2.04 -4.08
C VAL A 298 22.28 -1.51 -2.67
N VAL A 299 23.30 -2.05 -2.04
CA VAL A 299 23.71 -1.68 -0.68
C VAL A 299 24.69 -0.50 -0.74
N TRP A 300 24.29 0.62 -0.17
CA TRP A 300 25.10 1.85 -0.13
C TRP A 300 26.06 1.78 1.07
N GLU A 301 27.29 1.37 0.84
CA GLU A 301 28.29 1.09 1.89
C GLU A 301 28.58 2.25 2.84
N ASN A 302 28.21 3.46 2.45
CA ASN A 302 28.39 4.66 3.26
C ASN A 302 27.15 5.01 4.11
N GLU A 303 26.09 4.20 4.11
CA GLU A 303 24.90 4.41 4.91
C GLU A 303 24.92 3.65 6.23
N SER A 304 24.26 4.22 7.22
CA SER A 304 24.01 3.61 8.53
C SER A 304 22.65 4.09 9.05
N PRO A 305 21.80 3.22 9.61
CA PRO A 305 20.53 3.64 10.20
C PRO A 305 20.73 4.47 11.47
N LEU A 306 21.94 4.48 12.04
CA LEU A 306 22.28 5.23 13.24
C LEU A 306 22.76 6.65 12.94
N GLU A 307 22.99 6.99 11.66
CA GLU A 307 23.44 8.31 11.23
C GLU A 307 22.33 9.06 10.52
N GLU A 308 22.01 10.25 11.02
CA GLU A 308 21.16 11.18 10.29
C GLU A 308 21.96 11.86 9.18
N ARG A 309 21.43 11.81 7.96
CA ARG A 309 21.99 12.53 6.82
C ARG A 309 21.00 13.52 6.30
N PRO A 310 21.45 14.75 5.98
CA PRO A 310 20.60 15.70 5.26
C PRO A 310 20.16 15.11 3.93
N ALA A 311 18.87 15.14 3.65
CA ALA A 311 18.34 14.68 2.37
C ALA A 311 18.86 15.59 1.23
N ASP A 312 19.63 15.02 0.30
CA ASP A 312 20.02 15.67 -0.94
C ASP A 312 19.22 15.03 -2.09
N LEU A 313 17.92 15.35 -2.15
CA LEU A 313 17.00 14.76 -3.11
C LEU A 313 17.54 14.83 -4.55
N LYS A 314 18.20 15.94 -4.90
CA LYS A 314 18.69 16.13 -6.25
C LYS A 314 19.80 15.13 -6.64
N ASN A 315 20.69 14.81 -5.71
CA ASN A 315 21.88 14.02 -6.00
C ASN A 315 21.82 12.59 -5.46
N THR A 316 20.87 12.28 -4.55
CA THR A 316 20.84 10.99 -3.85
C THR A 316 19.45 10.32 -3.79
N TRP A 317 18.43 10.86 -4.47
CA TRP A 317 17.07 10.29 -4.45
C TRP A 317 17.04 8.78 -4.71
N PHE A 318 17.87 8.32 -5.65
CA PHE A 318 17.95 6.91 -6.07
C PHE A 318 18.49 5.98 -4.98
N GLN A 319 19.18 6.50 -3.98
CA GLN A 319 19.65 5.70 -2.84
C GLN A 319 18.49 5.19 -1.97
N LYS A 320 17.32 5.82 -2.07
CA LYS A 320 16.10 5.39 -1.39
C LYS A 320 15.41 4.20 -2.06
N ILE A 321 15.80 3.80 -3.27
CA ILE A 321 15.28 2.59 -3.90
C ILE A 321 15.61 1.40 -3.01
N ALA A 322 14.57 0.72 -2.54
CA ALA A 322 14.68 -0.39 -1.60
C ALA A 322 15.25 -1.63 -2.28
N CYS A 323 14.63 -2.03 -3.39
CA CYS A 323 15.05 -3.19 -4.16
C CYS A 323 14.57 -3.07 -5.61
N TYR A 324 15.02 -3.99 -6.45
CA TYR A 324 14.49 -4.26 -7.78
C TYR A 324 14.01 -5.71 -7.84
N ILE A 325 12.74 -5.91 -8.11
CA ILE A 325 12.15 -7.24 -8.32
C ILE A 325 12.25 -7.59 -9.80
N VAL A 326 12.77 -8.78 -10.11
CA VAL A 326 12.79 -9.35 -11.45
C VAL A 326 11.42 -9.95 -11.73
N LEU A 327 10.72 -9.48 -12.76
CA LEU A 327 9.42 -10.06 -13.10
C LEU A 327 9.59 -11.41 -13.79
N GLN A 328 9.06 -12.45 -13.17
CA GLN A 328 9.11 -13.84 -13.63
C GLN A 328 7.73 -14.30 -14.16
N PRO A 329 7.64 -15.23 -15.11
CA PRO A 329 8.75 -15.74 -15.92
C PRO A 329 9.10 -14.80 -17.09
N PRO A 330 10.36 -14.81 -17.58
CA PRO A 330 10.82 -13.90 -18.65
C PRO A 330 10.12 -14.15 -19.99
N GLU A 331 9.62 -15.37 -20.26
CA GLU A 331 8.83 -15.70 -21.45
C GLU A 331 7.53 -14.91 -21.52
N ARG A 332 7.02 -14.48 -20.35
CA ARG A 332 5.79 -13.71 -20.22
C ARG A 332 6.05 -12.20 -20.15
N HIS A 333 6.96 -11.80 -19.29
CA HIS A 333 7.19 -10.38 -18.96
C HIS A 333 8.35 -9.76 -19.76
N GLY A 334 9.22 -10.57 -20.36
CA GLY A 334 10.49 -10.08 -20.91
C GLY A 334 11.51 -9.85 -19.78
N HIS A 335 12.53 -9.05 -20.07
CA HIS A 335 13.59 -8.74 -19.11
C HIS A 335 13.25 -7.44 -18.35
N ILE A 336 12.46 -7.57 -17.30
CA ILE A 336 11.94 -6.41 -16.54
C ILE A 336 12.44 -6.42 -15.10
N LEU A 337 12.94 -5.26 -14.66
CA LEU A 337 13.17 -4.93 -13.27
C LEU A 337 12.11 -3.93 -12.79
N CYS A 338 11.50 -4.21 -11.64
CA CYS A 338 10.58 -3.32 -10.96
C CYS A 338 11.22 -2.79 -9.68
N GLY A 339 11.71 -1.56 -9.70
CA GLY A 339 12.27 -0.87 -8.53
C GLY A 339 11.19 -0.25 -7.67
N PHE A 340 11.35 -0.29 -6.35
CA PHE A 340 10.46 0.29 -5.36
C PHE A 340 11.13 1.45 -4.63
N ILE A 341 10.46 2.58 -4.57
CA ILE A 341 10.95 3.79 -3.91
C ILE A 341 9.84 4.44 -3.09
N ALA A 342 10.10 4.75 -1.83
CA ALA A 342 9.14 5.37 -0.93
C ALA A 342 9.61 6.74 -0.43
N GLY A 343 8.67 7.47 0.18
CA GLY A 343 8.95 8.74 0.86
C GLY A 343 9.17 9.94 -0.06
N LYS A 344 9.82 10.95 0.45
CA LYS A 344 10.09 12.23 -0.26
C LYS A 344 10.92 12.05 -1.52
N GLU A 345 11.83 11.08 -1.53
CA GLU A 345 12.62 10.74 -2.71
C GLU A 345 11.73 10.18 -3.83
N SER A 346 10.67 9.45 -3.47
CA SER A 346 9.67 8.97 -4.41
C SER A 346 8.89 10.13 -5.04
N GLU A 347 8.46 11.08 -4.23
CA GLU A 347 7.76 12.30 -4.68
C GLU A 347 8.66 13.16 -5.58
N PHE A 348 9.93 13.32 -5.20
CA PHE A 348 10.92 14.01 -6.03
C PHE A 348 11.14 13.28 -7.37
N MET A 349 11.24 11.94 -7.38
CA MET A 349 11.39 11.15 -8.60
C MET A 349 10.25 11.40 -9.59
N GLU A 350 9.02 11.66 -9.11
CA GLU A 350 7.89 12.00 -10.00
C GLU A 350 8.12 13.28 -10.80
N THR A 351 8.90 14.23 -10.27
CA THR A 351 9.20 15.51 -10.93
C THR A 351 10.25 15.40 -12.03
N LEU A 352 11.02 14.31 -12.06
CA LEU A 352 12.08 14.08 -13.03
C LEU A 352 11.49 13.60 -14.37
N SER A 353 12.20 13.86 -15.47
CA SER A 353 11.91 13.26 -16.76
C SER A 353 12.33 11.78 -16.80
N ASP A 354 11.72 10.98 -17.68
CA ASP A 354 12.11 9.59 -17.92
C ASP A 354 13.58 9.47 -18.32
N SER A 355 14.08 10.42 -19.11
CA SER A 355 15.49 10.45 -19.54
C SER A 355 16.45 10.66 -18.36
N GLU A 356 16.12 11.54 -17.42
CA GLU A 356 16.92 11.76 -16.21
C GLU A 356 16.98 10.51 -15.34
N VAL A 357 15.83 9.88 -15.09
CA VAL A 357 15.76 8.64 -14.31
C VAL A 357 16.54 7.52 -15.00
N LEU A 358 16.34 7.29 -16.30
CA LEU A 358 17.07 6.28 -17.08
C LEU A 358 18.57 6.50 -17.05
N THR A 359 19.01 7.75 -17.23
CA THR A 359 20.43 8.10 -17.22
C THR A 359 21.06 7.79 -15.85
N THR A 360 20.40 8.22 -14.79
CA THR A 360 20.84 8.02 -13.42
C THR A 360 20.95 6.52 -13.09
N LEU A 361 19.88 5.75 -13.32
CA LEU A 361 19.85 4.33 -12.99
C LEU A 361 20.82 3.52 -13.85
N THR A 362 21.00 3.87 -15.13
CA THR A 362 22.01 3.23 -15.98
C THR A 362 23.43 3.42 -15.43
N GLN A 363 23.75 4.61 -14.96
CA GLN A 363 25.06 4.88 -14.35
C GLN A 363 25.26 4.07 -13.05
N ILE A 364 24.21 3.96 -12.23
CA ILE A 364 24.23 3.16 -11.01
C ILE A 364 24.47 1.70 -11.34
N PHE A 365 23.69 1.09 -12.23
CA PHE A 365 23.85 -0.30 -12.63
C PHE A 365 25.25 -0.57 -13.21
N ARG A 366 25.77 0.32 -14.06
CA ARG A 366 27.14 0.18 -14.58
C ARG A 366 28.19 0.14 -13.48
N LYS A 367 28.03 0.97 -12.46
CA LYS A 367 28.94 1.02 -11.32
C LYS A 367 28.78 -0.20 -10.42
N THR A 368 27.54 -0.54 -10.04
CA THR A 368 27.27 -1.62 -9.06
C THR A 368 27.49 -3.02 -9.63
N ILE A 369 27.29 -3.21 -10.94
CA ILE A 369 27.58 -4.48 -11.63
C ILE A 369 29.03 -4.56 -12.11
N GLY A 370 29.78 -3.45 -12.05
CA GLY A 370 31.15 -3.39 -12.54
C GLY A 370 31.27 -3.49 -14.06
N ASN A 371 30.20 -3.20 -14.82
CA ASN A 371 30.19 -3.24 -16.29
C ASN A 371 29.92 -1.85 -16.87
N PRO A 372 30.95 -1.08 -17.25
CA PRO A 372 30.78 0.27 -17.80
C PRO A 372 30.09 0.29 -19.17
N HIS A 373 30.01 -0.86 -19.84
CA HIS A 373 29.38 -1.01 -21.18
C HIS A 373 27.96 -1.56 -21.11
N LEU A 374 27.39 -1.73 -19.91
CA LEU A 374 26.02 -2.18 -19.75
C LEU A 374 25.08 -1.28 -20.57
N ALA A 375 24.27 -1.90 -21.43
CA ALA A 375 23.28 -1.18 -22.21
C ALA A 375 22.21 -0.57 -21.28
N PRO A 376 21.73 0.66 -21.59
CA PRO A 376 20.64 1.23 -20.80
C PRO A 376 19.35 0.41 -20.99
N PRO A 377 18.40 0.50 -20.05
CA PRO A 377 17.05 0.00 -20.29
C PRO A 377 16.48 0.62 -21.55
N ARG A 378 15.78 -0.16 -22.35
CA ARG A 378 15.18 0.32 -23.62
C ARG A 378 13.87 1.09 -23.37
N ASN A 379 13.15 0.78 -22.29
CA ASN A 379 11.93 1.43 -21.87
C ASN A 379 11.89 1.66 -20.37
N ILE A 380 11.12 2.64 -19.96
CA ILE A 380 10.78 2.93 -18.56
C ILE A 380 9.30 3.23 -18.43
N LEU A 381 8.70 2.71 -17.38
CA LEU A 381 7.37 3.07 -16.90
C LEU A 381 7.47 3.39 -15.42
N ARG A 382 6.88 4.49 -14.97
CA ARG A 382 6.90 4.90 -13.56
C ARG A 382 5.50 5.20 -13.08
N SER A 383 5.18 4.79 -11.87
CA SER A 383 4.01 5.30 -11.18
C SER A 383 4.27 6.73 -10.67
N ARG A 384 3.19 7.46 -10.42
CA ARG A 384 3.21 8.85 -9.92
C ARG A 384 2.06 9.07 -8.95
N TRP A 385 1.98 8.23 -7.92
CA TRP A 385 0.83 8.18 -7.01
C TRP A 385 0.63 9.46 -6.21
N HIS A 386 1.71 10.18 -5.90
CA HIS A 386 1.63 11.46 -5.18
C HIS A 386 0.99 12.56 -6.03
N SER A 387 1.40 12.69 -7.29
CA SER A 387 0.91 13.73 -8.19
C SER A 387 -0.46 13.41 -8.82
N GLU A 388 -0.94 12.16 -8.71
CA GLU A 388 -2.26 11.79 -9.20
C GLU A 388 -3.38 12.50 -8.38
N PRO A 389 -4.29 13.23 -9.03
CA PRO A 389 -5.24 14.12 -8.34
C PRO A 389 -6.22 13.39 -7.42
N TYR A 390 -6.51 12.11 -7.68
CA TYR A 390 -7.50 11.34 -6.92
C TYR A 390 -6.91 10.36 -5.92
N THR A 391 -5.58 10.23 -5.83
CA THR A 391 -4.90 9.35 -4.87
C THR A 391 -4.07 10.10 -3.86
N LYS A 392 -3.22 11.04 -4.29
CA LYS A 392 -2.36 11.87 -3.44
C LYS A 392 -1.42 11.07 -2.55
N GLY A 393 -0.93 9.96 -3.07
CA GLY A 393 -0.09 8.98 -2.42
C GLY A 393 -0.53 7.55 -2.74
N SER A 394 0.02 6.58 -2.02
CA SER A 394 -0.14 5.17 -2.31
C SER A 394 -1.06 4.45 -1.34
N TYR A 395 -0.75 4.46 -0.04
CA TYR A 395 -1.53 3.76 1.00
C TYR A 395 -1.25 4.29 2.40
N SER A 396 -2.13 3.86 3.33
CA SER A 396 -2.12 4.34 4.71
C SER A 396 -1.13 3.59 5.60
N TYR A 397 -0.76 4.20 6.72
CA TYR A 397 -0.04 3.57 7.82
C TYR A 397 -0.45 4.21 9.16
N ILE A 398 -0.15 3.56 10.27
CA ILE A 398 -0.41 4.11 11.59
C ILE A 398 0.78 4.98 12.00
N ALA A 399 0.61 6.31 11.91
CA ALA A 399 1.64 7.28 12.21
C ALA A 399 1.82 7.47 13.73
N VAL A 400 2.99 7.97 14.13
CA VAL A 400 3.22 8.39 15.52
C VAL A 400 2.12 9.36 15.97
N GLY A 401 1.50 9.07 17.09
CA GLY A 401 0.36 9.82 17.63
C GLY A 401 -0.99 9.35 17.12
N SER A 402 -1.06 8.29 16.28
CA SER A 402 -2.29 7.62 15.90
C SER A 402 -2.33 6.16 16.36
N SER A 403 -3.47 5.51 16.22
CA SER A 403 -3.71 4.14 16.65
C SER A 403 -4.76 3.46 15.79
N GLY A 404 -5.01 2.16 16.04
CA GLY A 404 -6.11 1.43 15.41
C GLY A 404 -7.49 2.03 15.72
N ASP A 405 -7.66 2.71 16.85
CA ASP A 405 -8.91 3.39 17.22
C ASP A 405 -9.20 4.58 16.27
N ASP A 406 -8.17 5.21 15.71
CA ASP A 406 -8.33 6.24 14.69
C ASP A 406 -8.84 5.64 13.36
N ILE A 407 -8.40 4.43 13.02
CA ILE A 407 -8.92 3.70 11.85
C ILE A 407 -10.40 3.37 12.06
N ASP A 408 -10.79 2.89 13.25
CA ASP A 408 -12.17 2.61 13.59
C ASP A 408 -13.02 3.89 13.57
N LEU A 409 -12.50 5.01 14.07
CA LEU A 409 -13.19 6.29 14.02
C LEU A 409 -13.33 6.82 12.58
N LEU A 410 -12.32 6.63 11.71
CA LEU A 410 -12.43 6.96 10.29
C LEU A 410 -13.54 6.13 9.61
N ALA A 411 -13.71 4.88 10.02
CA ALA A 411 -14.72 3.95 9.49
C ALA A 411 -16.15 4.25 9.95
N GLN A 412 -16.34 4.98 11.04
CA GLN A 412 -17.68 5.25 11.59
C GLN A 412 -18.58 6.02 10.60
N PRO A 413 -19.84 5.61 10.44
CA PRO A 413 -20.78 6.32 9.59
C PRO A 413 -21.21 7.67 10.19
N LEU A 414 -21.81 8.53 9.37
CA LEU A 414 -22.35 9.83 9.78
C LEU A 414 -23.81 9.99 9.31
N PRO A 415 -24.71 10.58 10.11
CA PRO A 415 -24.47 10.91 11.53
C PRO A 415 -24.19 9.67 12.36
N GLU A 416 -23.50 9.85 13.47
CA GLU A 416 -23.24 8.75 14.41
C GLU A 416 -24.54 8.13 14.89
N GLU A 417 -24.55 6.82 15.08
CA GLU A 417 -25.66 6.08 15.68
C GLU A 417 -25.77 6.44 17.17
N ALA A 418 -26.27 7.65 17.46
CA ALA A 418 -26.70 7.94 18.81
C ALA A 418 -27.94 7.09 19.12
N SER A 419 -27.98 6.49 20.32
CA SER A 419 -29.03 5.56 20.77
C SER A 419 -30.48 6.09 20.66
N ASP A 420 -30.66 7.38 20.41
CA ASP A 420 -31.93 8.07 20.20
C ASP A 420 -32.09 8.69 18.79
N SER A 421 -31.12 8.59 17.90
CA SER A 421 -31.20 9.17 16.56
C SER A 421 -32.01 8.26 15.63
N LYS A 422 -33.16 8.73 15.19
CA LYS A 422 -33.97 8.07 14.15
C LYS A 422 -33.48 8.33 12.73
N ILE A 423 -32.33 9.01 12.58
CA ILE A 423 -31.79 9.37 11.27
C ILE A 423 -30.85 8.26 10.83
N PRO A 424 -31.12 7.59 9.71
CA PRO A 424 -30.22 6.56 9.19
C PRO A 424 -28.88 7.18 8.75
N PRO A 425 -27.78 6.39 8.73
CA PRO A 425 -26.48 6.87 8.29
C PRO A 425 -26.53 7.38 6.86
N GLN A 426 -26.07 8.59 6.62
CA GLN A 426 -26.06 9.23 5.31
C GLN A 426 -24.72 9.05 4.60
N LEU A 427 -23.62 9.19 5.35
CA LEU A 427 -22.26 8.91 4.87
C LEU A 427 -21.71 7.67 5.57
N LEU A 428 -21.22 6.74 4.78
CA LEU A 428 -20.49 5.55 5.23
C LEU A 428 -19.09 5.62 4.65
N PHE A 429 -18.10 5.05 5.32
CA PHE A 429 -16.71 5.14 4.91
C PHE A 429 -16.11 3.75 4.70
N ALA A 430 -15.59 3.50 3.51
CA ALA A 430 -14.89 2.28 3.16
C ALA A 430 -13.58 2.61 2.40
N GLY A 431 -12.73 1.65 2.23
CA GLY A 431 -11.39 1.77 1.67
C GLY A 431 -10.38 1.13 2.60
N GLU A 432 -9.17 0.91 2.13
CA GLU A 432 -8.11 0.23 2.89
C GLU A 432 -7.81 0.91 4.23
N ALA A 433 -7.81 2.25 4.26
CA ALA A 433 -7.53 3.06 5.46
C ALA A 433 -8.60 2.96 6.55
N THR A 434 -9.73 2.28 6.29
CA THR A 434 -10.82 2.06 7.23
C THR A 434 -10.88 0.65 7.80
N HIS A 435 -9.86 -0.18 7.54
CA HIS A 435 -9.79 -1.56 8.04
C HIS A 435 -8.62 -1.75 9.01
N ARG A 436 -8.91 -1.84 10.30
CA ARG A 436 -7.92 -1.85 11.39
C ARG A 436 -6.81 -2.89 11.22
N SER A 437 -7.16 -4.11 10.82
CA SER A 437 -6.19 -5.22 10.75
C SER A 437 -5.57 -5.42 9.37
N PHE A 438 -6.16 -4.85 8.31
CA PHE A 438 -5.73 -5.06 6.93
C PHE A 438 -5.66 -3.74 6.15
N PHE A 439 -5.32 -2.64 6.84
CA PHE A 439 -5.04 -1.37 6.15
C PHE A 439 -3.93 -1.54 5.10
N SER A 440 -3.88 -0.68 4.12
CA SER A 440 -2.92 -0.69 3.00
C SER A 440 -3.03 -1.88 2.05
N THR A 441 -4.07 -2.72 2.19
CA THR A 441 -4.23 -3.93 1.38
C THR A 441 -5.51 -3.94 0.55
N THR A 442 -5.47 -4.72 -0.55
CA THR A 442 -6.65 -4.92 -1.41
C THR A 442 -7.76 -5.71 -0.70
N HIS A 443 -7.39 -6.69 0.14
CA HIS A 443 -8.38 -7.44 0.92
C HIS A 443 -9.00 -6.61 2.05
N GLY A 444 -8.25 -5.70 2.68
CA GLY A 444 -8.81 -4.73 3.62
C GLY A 444 -9.79 -3.78 2.95
N ALA A 445 -9.47 -3.30 1.74
CA ALA A 445 -10.39 -2.49 0.95
C ALA A 445 -11.68 -3.24 0.63
N LEU A 446 -11.59 -4.50 0.19
CA LEU A 446 -12.76 -5.35 -0.12
C LEU A 446 -13.62 -5.60 1.12
N LEU A 447 -13.00 -6.01 2.24
CA LEU A 447 -13.69 -6.25 3.51
C LEU A 447 -14.40 -5.00 4.03
N SER A 448 -13.79 -3.83 3.89
CA SER A 448 -14.41 -2.56 4.28
C SER A 448 -15.66 -2.27 3.45
N GLY A 449 -15.64 -2.58 2.15
CA GLY A 449 -16.81 -2.48 1.28
C GLY A 449 -17.95 -3.42 1.70
N TRP A 450 -17.61 -4.67 2.02
CA TRP A 450 -18.58 -5.64 2.54
C TRP A 450 -19.16 -5.21 3.90
N ARG A 451 -18.34 -4.66 4.79
CA ARG A 451 -18.79 -4.11 6.08
C ARG A 451 -19.91 -3.08 5.89
N GLU A 452 -19.70 -2.11 5.02
CA GLU A 452 -20.69 -1.04 4.81
C GLU A 452 -21.91 -1.53 4.02
N ALA A 453 -21.74 -2.43 3.06
CA ALA A 453 -22.87 -3.07 2.37
C ALA A 453 -23.75 -3.86 3.35
N ASN A 454 -23.14 -4.67 4.23
CA ASN A 454 -23.87 -5.42 5.26
C ASN A 454 -24.56 -4.49 6.26
N ARG A 455 -23.96 -3.37 6.64
CA ARG A 455 -24.60 -2.34 7.48
C ARG A 455 -25.90 -1.85 6.85
N LEU A 456 -25.90 -1.54 5.56
CA LEU A 456 -27.11 -1.10 4.86
C LEU A 456 -28.15 -2.22 4.74
N ILE A 457 -27.74 -3.45 4.43
CA ILE A 457 -28.65 -4.61 4.36
C ILE A 457 -29.37 -4.77 5.70
N LEU A 458 -28.64 -4.83 6.80
CA LEU A 458 -29.20 -4.98 8.15
C LEU A 458 -30.14 -3.81 8.52
N LEU A 459 -29.80 -2.58 8.12
CA LEU A 459 -30.65 -1.41 8.32
C LEU A 459 -32.00 -1.61 7.62
N TYR A 460 -32.01 -1.97 6.34
CA TYR A 460 -33.25 -2.13 5.58
C TYR A 460 -34.07 -3.34 6.02
N ASP A 461 -33.44 -4.44 6.39
CA ASP A 461 -34.11 -5.61 6.97
C ASP A 461 -34.83 -5.25 8.28
N SER A 462 -34.18 -4.46 9.14
CA SER A 462 -34.78 -3.99 10.39
C SER A 462 -35.99 -3.08 10.18
N LEU A 463 -35.99 -2.28 9.10
CA LEU A 463 -37.10 -1.40 8.74
C LEU A 463 -38.32 -2.16 8.17
N GLN A 464 -38.08 -3.32 7.55
CA GLN A 464 -39.11 -4.17 6.97
C GLN A 464 -39.71 -5.16 7.98
N ALA A 465 -39.04 -5.41 9.11
CA ALA A 465 -39.52 -6.32 10.15
C ALA A 465 -40.85 -5.82 10.76
N PRO A 466 -41.86 -6.69 10.97
CA PRO A 466 -43.11 -6.31 11.60
C PRO A 466 -42.87 -5.81 13.04
N PRO A 467 -43.72 -4.90 13.55
CA PRO A 467 -43.54 -4.22 14.85
C PRO A 467 -43.31 -5.14 16.04
N CYS A 468 -43.83 -6.39 16.01
CA CYS A 468 -43.68 -7.38 17.09
C CYS A 468 -42.29 -7.97 17.22
N ALA A 469 -41.48 -8.00 16.15
CA ALA A 469 -40.14 -8.55 16.18
C ALA A 469 -39.09 -7.54 16.71
N ARG A 470 -39.44 -6.27 16.83
CA ARG A 470 -38.53 -5.20 17.27
C ARG A 470 -38.32 -5.14 18.79
N LEU A 471 -39.09 -5.87 19.58
CA LEU A 471 -39.02 -5.85 21.05
C LEU A 471 -38.18 -6.98 21.66
N GLU A 472 -37.77 -8.00 20.87
CA GLU A 472 -37.02 -9.14 21.36
C GLU A 472 -35.49 -9.01 21.18
N SER A 473 -34.99 -8.02 20.44
CA SER A 473 -33.53 -7.82 20.19
C SER A 473 -32.86 -6.80 21.13
N SER A 474 -33.57 -6.29 22.14
CA SER A 474 -33.06 -5.30 23.10
C SER A 474 -32.98 -5.82 24.53
N SER A 475 -32.76 -7.16 24.71
CA SER A 475 -32.50 -7.76 26.02
C SER A 475 -31.16 -8.47 26.06
#